data_2b20ee98d4b8eef3174c5338a0e22760
#
_entry.id   2b20ee98d4b8eef3174c5338a0e22760
#
_cell.length_a   1.000
_cell.length_b   1.000
_cell.length_c   1.000
_cell.angle_alpha   90.00
_cell.angle_beta   90.00
_cell.angle_gamma   90.00
#
_symmetry.space_group_name_H-M   'P 1'
#
loop_
_entity.id
_entity.type
_entity.pdbx_description
1 polymer ?
#
loop_
_entity_poly.entity_id
_entity_poly.type
_entity_poly.pdbx_seq_one_letter_code
_entity_poly.pdbx_strand_id
1 'polypeptide(L)'
;MNTPVFQAGEFSLPLDRTYVMGILNVTPDSFSDGGKYLDPTAALERALEMKAEGAGLIDVGGQSTRPGYTAISPEEEWERIRDVLPALVKKTGLPISVDTFYPWVAQRALEAGASILNDVTGFGPEMLAVAAGSRCGCIVMDPGTTGGDICARVRDFFL
;
A
#
# COMPACT_ATOMS: atom_id res chain seq x y z
N MET A 1 -3.31 -29.32 10.91
CA MET A 1 -2.65 -28.04 11.33
C MET A 1 -3.42 -26.92 10.63
N ASN A 2 -3.83 -25.88 11.36
CA ASN A 2 -4.50 -24.76 10.73
C ASN A 2 -3.48 -23.95 9.92
N THR A 3 -3.74 -23.73 8.66
CA THR A 3 -2.92 -22.84 7.81
C THR A 3 -2.94 -21.42 8.41
N PRO A 4 -1.77 -20.79 8.63
CA PRO A 4 -1.74 -19.40 9.01
C PRO A 4 -2.45 -18.53 7.97
N VAL A 5 -3.05 -17.42 8.41
CA VAL A 5 -3.82 -16.52 7.56
C VAL A 5 -3.33 -15.09 7.76
N PHE A 6 -3.08 -14.38 6.67
CA PHE A 6 -2.92 -12.93 6.70
C PHE A 6 -4.30 -12.28 6.59
N GLN A 7 -4.71 -11.62 7.68
CA GLN A 7 -5.99 -10.92 7.73
C GLN A 7 -5.83 -9.48 7.25
N ALA A 8 -6.67 -9.06 6.32
CA ALA A 8 -6.65 -7.73 5.74
C ALA A 8 -8.09 -7.20 5.57
N GLY A 9 -8.62 -6.56 6.59
CA GLY A 9 -10.01 -6.12 6.62
C GLY A 9 -10.96 -7.32 6.54
N GLU A 10 -11.76 -7.38 5.48
CA GLU A 10 -12.67 -8.49 5.20
C GLU A 10 -12.00 -9.67 4.47
N PHE A 11 -10.79 -9.48 3.98
CA PHE A 11 -10.04 -10.50 3.27
C PHE A 11 -9.24 -11.38 4.23
N SER A 12 -9.25 -12.68 3.95
CA SER A 12 -8.43 -13.68 4.64
C SER A 12 -7.58 -14.39 3.59
N LEU A 13 -6.27 -14.19 3.65
CA LEU A 13 -5.32 -14.76 2.70
C LEU A 13 -4.58 -15.93 3.37
N PRO A 14 -4.91 -17.22 3.08
CA PRO A 14 -4.19 -18.35 3.61
C PRO A 14 -2.73 -18.35 3.17
N LEU A 15 -1.80 -18.51 4.11
CA LEU A 15 -0.36 -18.51 3.85
C LEU A 15 0.16 -19.90 3.43
N ASP A 16 -0.59 -20.57 2.55
CA ASP A 16 -0.22 -21.87 1.94
C ASP A 16 0.33 -21.71 0.52
N ARG A 17 0.37 -20.50 0.00
CA ARG A 17 0.86 -20.15 -1.33
C ARG A 17 1.42 -18.74 -1.37
N THR A 18 2.15 -18.41 -2.43
CA THR A 18 2.63 -17.05 -2.72
C THR A 18 1.50 -16.21 -3.34
N TYR A 19 1.33 -15.00 -2.84
CA TYR A 19 0.51 -13.96 -3.46
C TYR A 19 1.40 -12.93 -4.13
N VAL A 20 1.09 -12.58 -5.36
CA VAL A 20 1.78 -11.50 -6.08
C VAL A 20 1.09 -10.19 -5.79
N MET A 21 1.84 -9.20 -5.35
CA MET A 21 1.36 -7.84 -5.14
C MET A 21 1.67 -6.99 -6.37
N GLY A 22 0.63 -6.52 -7.06
CA GLY A 22 0.77 -5.58 -8.17
C GLY A 22 0.99 -4.17 -7.63
N ILE A 23 2.07 -3.49 -8.07
CA ILE A 23 2.39 -2.12 -7.64
C ILE A 23 1.82 -1.12 -8.63
N LEU A 24 0.91 -0.27 -8.15
CA LEU A 24 0.24 0.78 -8.91
C LEU A 24 0.67 2.16 -8.42
N ASN A 25 1.66 2.76 -9.08
CA ASN A 25 2.08 4.12 -8.76
C ASN A 25 1.15 5.14 -9.43
N VAL A 26 0.47 5.94 -8.61
CA VAL A 26 -0.45 7.00 -9.04
C VAL A 26 0.29 8.33 -8.96
N THR A 27 1.31 8.49 -9.81
CA THR A 27 2.12 9.72 -9.89
C THR A 27 1.86 10.45 -11.21
N PRO A 28 2.08 11.77 -11.30
CA PRO A 28 1.86 12.53 -12.52
C PRO A 28 2.54 11.96 -13.75
N ASP A 29 3.69 11.32 -13.59
CA ASP A 29 4.48 10.74 -14.68
C ASP A 29 3.97 9.36 -15.11
N SER A 30 3.10 8.71 -14.32
CA SER A 30 2.68 7.33 -14.56
C SER A 30 1.45 7.22 -15.46
N PHE A 31 0.53 8.19 -15.41
CA PHE A 31 -0.77 8.14 -16.09
C PHE A 31 -1.16 9.48 -16.75
N SER A 32 -0.19 10.34 -17.09
CA SER A 32 -0.48 11.60 -17.76
C SER A 32 -0.10 11.52 -19.24
N ASP A 33 -1.07 11.75 -20.11
CA ASP A 33 -0.84 12.07 -21.55
C ASP A 33 -0.31 13.52 -21.70
N GLY A 34 0.73 13.89 -20.92
CA GLY A 34 1.25 15.24 -20.88
C GLY A 34 0.36 16.26 -20.18
N GLY A 35 -0.67 15.82 -19.44
CA GLY A 35 -1.64 16.66 -18.74
C GLY A 35 -1.43 16.71 -17.22
N LYS A 36 -1.99 17.73 -16.60
CA LYS A 36 -1.85 18.04 -15.17
C LYS A 36 -2.71 17.15 -14.23
N TYR A 37 -3.43 16.19 -14.76
CA TYR A 37 -4.38 15.37 -13.99
C TYR A 37 -4.12 13.88 -14.23
N LEU A 38 -4.07 13.12 -13.14
CA LEU A 38 -4.08 11.67 -13.14
C LEU A 38 -5.42 11.19 -13.70
N ASP A 39 -5.39 10.24 -14.64
CA ASP A 39 -6.61 9.60 -15.13
C ASP A 39 -6.96 8.40 -14.24
N PRO A 40 -8.00 8.49 -13.39
CA PRO A 40 -8.44 7.38 -12.56
C PRO A 40 -8.86 6.16 -13.38
N THR A 41 -9.29 6.34 -14.63
CA THR A 41 -9.70 5.27 -15.53
C THR A 41 -8.49 4.45 -15.95
N ALA A 42 -7.41 5.10 -16.37
CA ALA A 42 -6.17 4.40 -16.75
C ALA A 42 -5.55 3.63 -15.56
N ALA A 43 -5.58 4.20 -14.37
CA ALA A 43 -5.13 3.51 -13.15
C ALA A 43 -5.98 2.28 -12.85
N LEU A 44 -7.31 2.37 -12.99
CA LEU A 44 -8.21 1.24 -12.81
C LEU A 44 -7.98 0.16 -13.87
N GLU A 45 -7.84 0.52 -15.14
CA GLU A 45 -7.56 -0.41 -16.23
C GLU A 45 -6.27 -1.18 -15.95
N ARG A 46 -5.19 -0.48 -15.55
CA ARG A 46 -3.94 -1.14 -15.19
C ARG A 46 -4.09 -2.11 -14.01
N ALA A 47 -4.85 -1.75 -12.98
CA ALA A 47 -5.12 -2.65 -11.85
C ALA A 47 -5.90 -3.91 -12.28
N LEU A 48 -6.86 -3.77 -13.20
CA LEU A 48 -7.63 -4.90 -13.75
C LEU A 48 -6.75 -5.81 -14.62
N GLU A 49 -5.80 -5.24 -15.37
CA GLU A 49 -4.79 -6.01 -16.11
C GLU A 49 -3.91 -6.82 -15.12
N MET A 50 -3.37 -6.18 -14.07
CA MET A 50 -2.57 -6.87 -13.04
C MET A 50 -3.35 -8.01 -12.40
N LYS A 51 -4.65 -7.81 -12.13
CA LYS A 51 -5.53 -8.88 -11.65
C LYS A 51 -5.62 -10.03 -12.65
N ALA A 52 -5.83 -9.74 -13.93
CA ALA A 52 -5.90 -10.75 -14.99
C ALA A 52 -4.57 -11.49 -15.16
N GLU A 53 -3.44 -10.83 -14.93
CA GLU A 53 -2.09 -11.39 -14.91
C GLU A 53 -1.80 -12.25 -13.66
N GLY A 54 -2.69 -12.24 -12.66
CA GLY A 54 -2.58 -13.09 -11.46
C GLY A 54 -2.18 -12.36 -10.17
N ALA A 55 -2.24 -11.04 -10.13
CA ALA A 55 -2.05 -10.32 -8.86
C ALA A 55 -3.13 -10.73 -7.85
N GLY A 56 -2.72 -11.03 -6.63
CA GLY A 56 -3.59 -11.38 -5.50
C GLY A 56 -3.96 -10.19 -4.62
N LEU A 57 -3.25 -9.08 -4.74
CA LEU A 57 -3.52 -7.78 -4.11
C LEU A 57 -2.90 -6.67 -4.94
N ILE A 58 -3.37 -5.44 -4.76
CA ILE A 58 -2.85 -4.25 -5.44
C ILE A 58 -2.34 -3.27 -4.37
N ASP A 59 -1.13 -2.77 -4.56
CA ASP A 59 -0.49 -1.77 -3.71
C ASP A 59 -0.49 -0.41 -4.42
N VAL A 60 -1.11 0.58 -3.81
CA VAL A 60 -1.34 1.90 -4.40
C VAL A 60 -0.44 2.92 -3.70
N GLY A 61 0.41 3.59 -4.46
CA GLY A 61 1.28 4.65 -3.96
C GLY A 61 1.03 5.98 -4.67
N GLY A 62 0.82 7.05 -3.89
CA GLY A 62 0.67 8.43 -4.39
C GLY A 62 2.00 9.17 -4.57
N GLN A 63 3.07 8.64 -4.01
CA GLN A 63 4.43 9.18 -4.17
C GLN A 63 5.44 8.06 -4.43
N SER A 64 6.57 8.45 -5.03
CA SER A 64 7.70 7.53 -5.19
C SER A 64 8.47 7.42 -3.88
N THR A 65 8.78 6.21 -3.46
CA THR A 65 9.66 5.93 -2.31
C THR A 65 11.06 5.46 -2.75
N ARG A 66 11.41 5.64 -4.04
CA ARG A 66 12.72 5.28 -4.59
C ARG A 66 13.82 6.17 -4.01
N PRO A 67 15.06 5.67 -3.87
CA PRO A 67 16.18 6.49 -3.39
C PRO A 67 16.30 7.80 -4.17
N GLY A 68 16.38 8.94 -3.46
CA GLY A 68 16.45 10.26 -4.06
C GLY A 68 15.12 10.92 -4.41
N TYR A 69 14.01 10.34 -4.00
CA TYR A 69 12.69 10.98 -4.16
C TYR A 69 12.59 12.28 -3.35
N THR A 70 11.73 13.18 -3.79
CA THR A 70 11.32 14.35 -3.02
C THR A 70 9.97 14.04 -2.38
N ALA A 71 9.90 14.09 -1.05
CA ALA A 71 8.65 13.89 -0.34
C ALA A 71 7.65 15.01 -0.70
N ILE A 72 6.42 14.63 -0.93
CA ILE A 72 5.29 15.53 -1.13
C ILE A 72 4.52 15.71 0.18
N SER A 73 3.59 16.65 0.26
CA SER A 73 2.75 16.78 1.44
C SER A 73 1.72 15.63 1.53
N PRO A 74 1.23 15.32 2.75
CA PRO A 74 0.14 14.34 2.90
C PRO A 74 -1.10 14.69 2.08
N GLU A 75 -1.43 15.99 1.99
CA GLU A 75 -2.56 16.47 1.21
C GLU A 75 -2.36 16.19 -0.28
N GLU A 76 -1.16 16.44 -0.80
CA GLU A 76 -0.83 16.17 -2.19
C GLU A 76 -0.87 14.66 -2.49
N GLU A 77 -0.34 13.83 -1.59
CA GLU A 77 -0.41 12.37 -1.75
C GLU A 77 -1.87 11.90 -1.78
N TRP A 78 -2.71 12.39 -0.85
CA TRP A 78 -4.12 12.04 -0.82
C TRP A 78 -4.86 12.47 -2.09
N GLU A 79 -4.62 13.70 -2.57
CA GLU A 79 -5.22 14.21 -3.81
C GLU A 79 -4.95 13.30 -5.02
N ARG A 80 -3.80 12.64 -5.05
CA ARG A 80 -3.44 11.72 -6.14
C ARG A 80 -4.20 10.40 -6.09
N ILE A 81 -4.49 9.87 -4.90
CA ILE A 81 -5.08 8.53 -4.75
C ILE A 81 -6.57 8.53 -4.43
N ARG A 82 -7.15 9.61 -3.92
CA ARG A 82 -8.52 9.68 -3.38
C ARG A 82 -9.60 9.27 -4.39
N ASP A 83 -9.42 9.61 -5.67
CA ASP A 83 -10.42 9.33 -6.71
C ASP A 83 -10.23 7.94 -7.33
N VAL A 84 -9.00 7.42 -7.29
CA VAL A 84 -8.63 6.09 -7.80
C VAL A 84 -9.03 5.01 -6.80
N LEU A 85 -8.75 5.20 -5.52
CA LEU A 85 -8.85 4.19 -4.48
C LEU A 85 -10.26 3.57 -4.34
N PRO A 86 -11.37 4.35 -4.26
CA PRO A 86 -12.71 3.77 -4.18
C PRO A 86 -13.08 2.95 -5.43
N ALA A 87 -12.59 3.37 -6.60
CA ALA A 87 -12.82 2.65 -7.85
C ALA A 87 -12.12 1.28 -7.84
N LEU A 88 -10.86 1.23 -7.36
CA LEU A 88 -10.09 -0.01 -7.20
C LEU A 88 -10.78 -0.96 -6.23
N VAL A 89 -11.16 -0.49 -5.04
CA VAL A 89 -11.87 -1.28 -4.03
C VAL A 89 -13.13 -1.91 -4.62
N LYS A 90 -13.93 -1.12 -5.31
CA LYS A 90 -15.21 -1.58 -5.86
C LYS A 90 -15.08 -2.53 -7.05
N LYS A 91 -14.07 -2.34 -7.91
CA LYS A 91 -14.02 -2.99 -9.23
C LYS A 91 -13.04 -4.16 -9.29
N THR A 92 -11.98 -4.15 -8.50
CA THR A 92 -11.00 -5.26 -8.55
C THR A 92 -11.47 -6.48 -7.77
N GLY A 93 -12.15 -6.28 -6.63
CA GLY A 93 -12.49 -7.36 -5.70
C GLY A 93 -11.25 -7.98 -5.05
N LEU A 94 -10.11 -7.30 -5.09
CA LEU A 94 -8.85 -7.68 -4.45
C LEU A 94 -8.61 -6.85 -3.19
N PRO A 95 -7.83 -7.35 -2.22
CA PRO A 95 -7.31 -6.51 -1.15
C PRO A 95 -6.52 -5.34 -1.76
N ILE A 96 -6.81 -4.13 -1.30
CA ILE A 96 -6.08 -2.93 -1.70
C ILE A 96 -5.17 -2.51 -0.55
N SER A 97 -3.89 -2.46 -0.84
CA SER A 97 -2.83 -1.91 0.00
C SER A 97 -2.59 -0.46 -0.38
N VAL A 98 -2.26 0.38 0.59
CA VAL A 98 -1.82 1.76 0.33
C VAL A 98 -0.41 1.95 0.90
N ASP A 99 0.54 2.28 0.02
CA ASP A 99 1.92 2.62 0.36
C ASP A 99 1.97 4.09 0.79
N THR A 100 2.03 4.30 2.09
CA THR A 100 2.14 5.62 2.70
C THR A 100 2.80 5.54 4.08
N PHE A 101 3.57 6.55 4.42
CA PHE A 101 4.10 6.75 5.77
C PHE A 101 3.43 7.93 6.50
N TYR A 102 2.36 8.50 5.93
CA TYR A 102 1.57 9.55 6.56
C TYR A 102 0.34 8.97 7.25
N PRO A 103 0.24 9.03 8.60
CA PRO A 103 -0.91 8.48 9.33
C PRO A 103 -2.25 9.09 8.89
N TRP A 104 -2.23 10.38 8.51
CA TRP A 104 -3.40 11.09 8.01
C TRP A 104 -3.90 10.52 6.66
N VAL A 105 -2.99 10.16 5.75
CA VAL A 105 -3.33 9.50 4.48
C VAL A 105 -3.82 8.09 4.74
N ALA A 106 -3.12 7.34 5.61
CA ALA A 106 -3.47 5.98 5.99
C ALA A 106 -4.90 5.87 6.53
N GLN A 107 -5.29 6.79 7.43
CA GLN A 107 -6.64 6.82 7.97
C GLN A 107 -7.69 7.03 6.87
N ARG A 108 -7.48 7.99 5.97
CA ARG A 108 -8.39 8.24 4.85
C ARG A 108 -8.46 7.09 3.86
N ALA A 109 -7.34 6.45 3.63
CA ALA A 109 -7.29 5.28 2.77
C ALA A 109 -8.14 4.13 3.33
N LEU A 110 -8.06 3.86 4.63
CA LEU A 110 -8.91 2.87 5.30
C LEU A 110 -10.39 3.25 5.25
N GLU A 111 -10.73 4.53 5.47
CA GLU A 111 -12.10 5.05 5.33
C GLU A 111 -12.63 4.90 3.89
N ALA A 112 -11.75 4.99 2.90
CA ALA A 112 -12.08 4.78 1.48
C ALA A 112 -12.11 3.29 1.06
N GLY A 113 -11.83 2.36 1.99
CA GLY A 113 -11.95 0.91 1.79
C GLY A 113 -10.64 0.18 1.53
N ALA A 114 -9.48 0.81 1.70
CA ALA A 114 -8.22 0.08 1.73
C ALA A 114 -8.24 -0.96 2.86
N SER A 115 -7.64 -2.10 2.62
CA SER A 115 -7.63 -3.24 3.57
C SER A 115 -6.24 -3.53 4.13
N ILE A 116 -5.20 -2.88 3.58
CA ILE A 116 -3.81 -3.06 3.99
C ILE A 116 -3.14 -1.69 4.04
N LEU A 117 -2.30 -1.47 5.05
CA LEU A 117 -1.34 -0.36 5.10
C LEU A 117 0.06 -0.92 4.87
N ASN A 118 0.79 -0.29 3.95
CA ASN A 118 2.18 -0.60 3.64
C ASN A 118 3.04 0.62 3.99
N ASP A 119 3.96 0.48 4.95
CA ASP A 119 4.79 1.58 5.43
C ASP A 119 6.27 1.20 5.39
N VAL A 120 6.98 1.88 4.51
CA VAL A 120 8.43 1.70 4.30
C VAL A 120 9.28 2.33 5.40
N THR A 121 8.68 3.08 6.35
CA THR A 121 9.40 3.73 7.45
C THR A 121 9.33 2.97 8.77
N GLY A 122 8.60 1.84 8.81
CA GLY A 122 8.58 0.92 9.94
C GLY A 122 7.45 1.11 10.93
N PHE A 123 6.35 1.75 10.56
CA PHE A 123 5.19 1.95 11.43
C PHE A 123 5.51 2.70 12.73
N GLY A 124 5.75 3.98 12.64
CA GLY A 124 5.89 4.84 13.83
C GLY A 124 4.62 4.83 14.71
N PRO A 125 4.69 5.37 15.94
CA PRO A 125 3.61 5.30 16.93
C PRO A 125 2.25 5.79 16.42
N GLU A 126 2.22 6.84 15.62
CA GLU A 126 0.98 7.40 15.05
C GLU A 126 0.38 6.46 13.99
N MET A 127 1.21 5.84 13.16
CA MET A 127 0.76 4.84 12.18
C MET A 127 0.23 3.58 12.88
N LEU A 128 0.90 3.14 13.95
CA LEU A 128 0.43 2.03 14.78
C LEU A 128 -0.94 2.34 15.41
N ALA A 129 -1.18 3.58 15.85
CA ALA A 129 -2.47 3.98 16.39
C ALA A 129 -3.58 3.91 15.33
N VAL A 130 -3.32 4.31 14.09
CA VAL A 130 -4.26 4.18 12.97
C VAL A 130 -4.55 2.70 12.68
N ALA A 131 -3.53 1.87 12.58
CA ALA A 131 -3.69 0.45 12.32
C ALA A 131 -4.46 -0.26 13.44
N ALA A 132 -4.15 0.01 14.70
CA ALA A 132 -4.81 -0.57 15.86
C ALA A 132 -6.31 -0.20 15.97
N GLY A 133 -6.70 0.96 15.43
CA GLY A 133 -8.10 1.39 15.35
C GLY A 133 -8.90 0.69 14.24
N SER A 134 -8.29 -0.20 13.48
CA SER A 134 -8.88 -0.86 12.34
C SER A 134 -8.65 -2.38 12.34
N ARG A 135 -9.12 -3.07 11.30
CA ARG A 135 -8.83 -4.50 11.05
C ARG A 135 -7.93 -4.67 9.83
N CYS A 136 -7.15 -3.64 9.48
CA CYS A 136 -6.28 -3.71 8.31
C CYS A 136 -5.14 -4.71 8.50
N GLY A 137 -4.67 -5.27 7.40
CA GLY A 137 -3.37 -5.91 7.34
C GLY A 137 -2.26 -4.86 7.38
N CYS A 138 -1.07 -5.23 7.87
CA CYS A 138 0.09 -4.36 7.88
C CYS A 138 1.25 -5.01 7.13
N ILE A 139 1.85 -4.26 6.22
CA ILE A 139 3.12 -4.58 5.59
C ILE A 139 4.15 -3.61 6.17
N VAL A 140 5.08 -4.14 6.95
CA VAL A 140 6.05 -3.34 7.70
C VAL A 140 7.44 -3.61 7.16
N MET A 141 8.16 -2.57 6.82
CA MET A 141 9.54 -2.66 6.37
C MET A 141 10.48 -2.16 7.48
N ASP A 142 11.54 -2.91 7.77
CA ASP A 142 12.67 -2.37 8.55
C ASP A 142 13.34 -1.23 7.73
N PRO A 143 13.28 0.05 8.17
CA PRO A 143 13.81 1.18 7.40
C PRO A 143 15.32 1.14 7.25
N GLY A 144 15.99 0.27 7.98
CA GLY A 144 17.38 -0.09 7.82
C GLY A 144 18.38 1.03 8.10
N THR A 145 19.45 0.67 8.80
CA THR A 145 20.71 1.40 8.76
C THR A 145 21.73 0.58 7.99
N THR A 146 22.60 1.22 7.21
CA THR A 146 23.64 0.53 6.48
C THR A 146 24.66 -0.11 7.42
N GLY A 147 24.95 -1.40 7.24
CA GLY A 147 26.00 -2.13 7.94
C GLY A 147 25.50 -3.10 9.03
N GLY A 148 26.35 -4.05 9.39
CA GLY A 148 26.06 -5.07 10.40
C GLY A 148 25.37 -6.34 9.87
N ASP A 149 25.00 -7.23 10.79
CA ASP A 149 24.25 -8.44 10.49
C ASP A 149 22.77 -8.10 10.24
N ILE A 150 22.34 -8.21 8.99
CA ILE A 150 20.97 -7.91 8.59
C ILE A 150 19.96 -8.83 9.29
N CYS A 151 20.29 -10.10 9.54
CA CYS A 151 19.38 -11.02 10.19
C CYS A 151 19.15 -10.65 11.66
N ALA A 152 20.22 -10.24 12.37
CA ALA A 152 20.11 -9.75 13.74
C ALA A 152 19.28 -8.48 13.80
N ARG A 153 19.53 -7.52 12.89
CA ARG A 153 18.81 -6.24 12.85
C ARG A 153 17.31 -6.43 12.59
N VAL A 154 16.95 -7.21 11.57
CA VAL A 154 15.54 -7.46 11.23
C VAL A 154 14.83 -8.18 12.39
N ARG A 155 15.49 -9.19 12.99
CA ARG A 155 14.95 -9.84 14.18
C ARG A 155 14.70 -8.84 15.31
N ASP A 156 15.68 -7.99 15.63
CA ASP A 156 15.59 -7.03 16.75
C ASP A 156 14.57 -5.91 16.48
N PHE A 157 14.30 -5.60 15.21
CA PHE A 157 13.25 -4.66 14.81
C PHE A 157 11.83 -5.22 15.06
N PHE A 158 11.64 -6.55 14.90
CA PHE A 158 10.32 -7.19 15.05
C PHE A 158 10.10 -7.85 16.42
N LEU A 159 11.04 -7.78 17.36
CA LEU A 159 10.91 -8.29 18.73
C LEU A 159 10.70 -7.16 19.74
#